data_c5db14da1c2df9027f514d532dec3a16
#
_entry.id   c5db14da1c2df9027f514d532dec3a16
#
_cell.length_a   1.000
_cell.length_b   1.000
_cell.length_c   1.000
_cell.angle_alpha   90.00
_cell.angle_beta   90.00
_cell.angle_gamma   90.00
#
_symmetry.space_group_name_H-M   'P 1'
#
loop_
_entity.id
_entity.type
_entity.pdbx_description
1 polymer ?
#
loop_
_entity_poly.entity_id
_entity_poly.type
_entity_poly.pdbx_seq_one_letter_code
_entity_poly.pdbx_strand_id
1 'polypeptide(L)'
;MIKSYFVDGDKGGVGKSFVSRCLVDSFINHEVSGMPKIDKLIVIDADPMNPDVVCDNGYKNEAVNNIRIIGLQRPIKSEDDWLNLINELAETQINETDDIRLVFSLPSAAGLYITESVLSLMALMNPTPIWVMGIDASSTNQLEARVGKSPMFYQNGVVLINLKHGTAKSFEFWDKSSIRKTLLSGEDYAWSELELPAMMPRAAELIGSMPLHTVIDKGNLQGSGVAIGTRTVAQTY
;
A
#
# COMPACT_ATOMS: atom_id res chain seq x y z
N MET A 1 6.39 -18.65 -2.58
CA MET A 1 7.02 -17.43 -3.18
C MET A 1 6.69 -16.21 -2.33
N ILE A 2 7.67 -15.30 -2.13
CA ILE A 2 7.47 -14.07 -1.35
C ILE A 2 7.48 -12.88 -2.31
N LYS A 3 6.54 -11.94 -2.14
CA LYS A 3 6.52 -10.65 -2.83
C LYS A 3 6.00 -9.59 -1.87
N SER A 4 6.68 -8.46 -1.81
CA SER A 4 6.31 -7.35 -0.92
C SER A 4 5.93 -6.10 -1.68
N TYR A 5 5.02 -5.32 -1.11
CA TYR A 5 4.50 -4.07 -1.64
C TYR A 5 4.69 -2.99 -0.58
N PHE A 6 5.39 -1.93 -0.95
CA PHE A 6 5.70 -0.82 -0.07
C PHE A 6 4.89 0.41 -0.47
N VAL A 7 3.76 0.64 0.20
CA VAL A 7 2.90 1.78 -0.07
C VAL A 7 3.44 3.01 0.67
N ASP A 8 3.98 3.95 -0.10
CA ASP A 8 4.69 5.12 0.38
C ASP A 8 4.17 6.41 -0.29
N GLY A 9 4.59 7.57 0.21
CA GLY A 9 4.27 8.89 -0.30
C GLY A 9 4.87 9.97 0.60
N ASP A 10 4.93 11.19 0.08
CA ASP A 10 5.68 12.28 0.69
C ASP A 10 5.14 12.78 2.04
N LYS A 11 3.83 12.75 2.23
CA LYS A 11 3.18 13.32 3.43
C LYS A 11 1.95 12.56 3.90
N GLY A 12 1.45 12.95 5.07
CA GLY A 12 0.16 12.49 5.57
C GLY A 12 -0.99 12.95 4.67
N GLY A 13 -2.04 12.13 4.59
CA GLY A 13 -3.26 12.47 3.87
C GLY A 13 -3.26 12.20 2.36
N VAL A 14 -2.13 11.83 1.72
CA VAL A 14 -2.11 11.49 0.27
C VAL A 14 -2.92 10.24 -0.08
N GLY A 15 -3.25 9.40 0.93
CA GLY A 15 -4.10 8.23 0.75
C GLY A 15 -3.39 6.88 0.87
N LYS A 16 -2.20 6.82 1.45
CA LYS A 16 -1.42 5.58 1.63
C LYS A 16 -2.22 4.45 2.27
N SER A 17 -2.84 4.71 3.42
CA SER A 17 -3.64 3.70 4.13
C SER A 17 -4.81 3.19 3.30
N PHE A 18 -5.46 4.07 2.53
CA PHE A 18 -6.54 3.65 1.63
C PHE A 18 -6.02 2.78 0.48
N VAL A 19 -4.91 3.16 -0.15
CA VAL A 19 -4.25 2.35 -1.19
C VAL A 19 -3.82 0.99 -0.64
N SER A 20 -3.24 0.95 0.56
CA SER A 20 -2.88 -0.31 1.22
C SER A 20 -4.10 -1.22 1.40
N ARG A 21 -5.24 -0.67 1.83
CA ARG A 21 -6.49 -1.43 1.97
C ARG A 21 -7.03 -1.93 0.63
N CYS A 22 -7.01 -1.10 -0.41
CA CYS A 22 -7.42 -1.52 -1.76
C CYS A 22 -6.54 -2.68 -2.26
N LEU A 23 -5.23 -2.61 -2.05
CA LEU A 23 -4.31 -3.67 -2.46
C LEU A 23 -4.56 -4.97 -1.69
N VAL A 24 -4.72 -4.89 -0.36
CA VAL A 24 -5.05 -6.04 0.48
C VAL A 24 -6.34 -6.71 0.01
N ASP A 25 -7.37 -5.90 -0.22
CA ASP A 25 -8.67 -6.40 -0.67
C ASP A 25 -8.63 -7.03 -2.06
N SER A 26 -7.78 -6.48 -2.95
CA SER A 26 -7.55 -7.07 -4.27
C SER A 26 -6.97 -8.49 -4.19
N PHE A 27 -6.12 -8.79 -3.22
CA PHE A 27 -5.63 -10.14 -2.97
C PHE A 27 -6.70 -11.04 -2.36
N ILE A 28 -7.49 -10.53 -1.43
CA ILE A 28 -8.60 -11.29 -0.80
C ILE A 28 -9.64 -11.70 -1.85
N ASN A 29 -9.95 -10.80 -2.76
CA ASN A 29 -10.92 -10.99 -3.84
C ASN A 29 -10.25 -11.32 -5.18
N HIS A 30 -9.21 -12.15 -5.15
CA HIS A 30 -8.37 -12.46 -6.31
C HIS A 30 -9.14 -12.97 -7.53
N GLU A 31 -10.24 -13.66 -7.34
CA GLU A 31 -11.11 -14.15 -8.45
C GLU A 31 -11.74 -13.00 -9.25
N VAL A 32 -12.04 -11.86 -8.59
CA VAL A 32 -12.66 -10.68 -9.21
C VAL A 32 -11.59 -9.71 -9.71
N SER A 33 -10.54 -9.50 -8.92
CA SER A 33 -9.48 -8.53 -9.23
C SER A 33 -8.47 -9.03 -10.28
N GLY A 34 -8.46 -10.34 -10.57
CA GLY A 34 -7.45 -10.97 -11.43
C GLY A 34 -6.07 -11.11 -10.79
N MET A 35 -5.96 -10.86 -9.49
CA MET A 35 -4.72 -11.10 -8.73
C MET A 35 -4.45 -12.60 -8.59
N PRO A 36 -3.18 -13.04 -8.46
CA PRO A 36 -2.86 -14.44 -8.23
C PRO A 36 -3.42 -14.91 -6.89
N LYS A 37 -3.85 -16.18 -6.85
CA LYS A 37 -4.19 -16.85 -5.59
C LYS A 37 -2.96 -16.95 -4.71
N ILE A 38 -3.12 -16.71 -3.42
CA ILE A 38 -2.06 -16.73 -2.42
C ILE A 38 -2.50 -17.54 -1.19
N ASP A 39 -1.53 -17.98 -0.39
CA ASP A 39 -1.80 -18.73 0.85
C ASP A 39 -1.86 -17.79 2.06
N LYS A 40 -1.01 -16.77 2.07
CA LYS A 40 -0.86 -15.87 3.21
C LYS A 40 -0.71 -14.41 2.76
N LEU A 41 -1.37 -13.53 3.48
CA LEU A 41 -1.28 -12.08 3.32
C LEU A 41 -0.89 -11.45 4.66
N ILE A 42 0.27 -10.82 4.71
CA ILE A 42 0.76 -10.13 5.90
C ILE A 42 0.63 -8.63 5.65
N VAL A 43 -0.17 -7.99 6.48
CA VAL A 43 -0.46 -6.56 6.41
C VAL A 43 0.29 -5.87 7.54
N ILE A 44 1.23 -5.00 7.20
CA ILE A 44 2.07 -4.28 8.15
C ILE A 44 1.67 -2.81 8.14
N ASP A 45 1.16 -2.33 9.27
CA ASP A 45 0.93 -0.90 9.49
C ASP A 45 2.11 -0.32 10.27
N ALA A 46 2.92 0.46 9.57
CA ALA A 46 4.15 1.03 10.11
C ALA A 46 3.98 2.48 10.59
N ASP A 47 2.76 3.07 10.51
CA ASP A 47 2.53 4.44 10.95
C ASP A 47 2.42 4.51 12.49
N PRO A 48 3.35 5.23 13.16
CA PRO A 48 3.35 5.36 14.61
C PRO A 48 2.28 6.30 15.16
N MET A 49 1.69 7.15 14.31
CA MET A 49 0.77 8.22 14.73
C MET A 49 -0.68 7.89 14.39
N ASN A 50 -0.90 7.31 13.21
CA ASN A 50 -2.24 7.04 12.69
C ASN A 50 -2.29 5.65 12.03
N PRO A 51 -2.35 4.57 12.84
CA PRO A 51 -2.47 3.21 12.33
C PRO A 51 -3.89 2.96 11.81
N ASP A 52 -4.12 3.25 10.54
CA ASP A 52 -5.45 3.16 9.90
C ASP A 52 -5.70 1.84 9.18
N VAL A 53 -4.67 1.02 8.99
CA VAL A 53 -4.78 -0.25 8.24
C VAL A 53 -4.91 -1.42 9.19
N VAL A 54 -4.05 -1.50 10.20
CA VAL A 54 -4.09 -2.52 11.27
C VAL A 54 -4.47 -1.84 12.57
N CYS A 55 -5.76 -1.79 12.85
CA CYS A 55 -6.34 -1.16 14.04
C CYS A 55 -7.57 -1.95 14.50
N ASP A 56 -8.28 -1.49 15.53
CA ASP A 56 -9.44 -2.19 16.10
C ASP A 56 -10.53 -2.52 15.07
N ASN A 57 -10.75 -1.63 14.11
CA ASN A 57 -11.71 -1.81 13.02
C ASN A 57 -11.06 -2.18 11.68
N GLY A 58 -9.74 -2.33 11.64
CA GLY A 58 -8.96 -2.65 10.45
C GLY A 58 -8.70 -4.15 10.28
N TYR A 59 -7.64 -4.46 9.51
CA TYR A 59 -7.24 -5.86 9.29
C TYR A 59 -6.68 -6.48 10.57
N LYS A 60 -7.08 -7.73 10.82
CA LYS A 60 -6.69 -8.54 11.99
C LYS A 60 -6.19 -9.90 11.54
N ASN A 61 -5.82 -10.73 12.52
CA ASN A 61 -5.51 -12.13 12.27
C ASN A 61 -6.82 -12.90 12.00
N GLU A 62 -7.05 -13.25 10.75
CA GLU A 62 -8.27 -13.92 10.29
C GLU A 62 -7.98 -14.78 9.05
N ALA A 63 -8.96 -15.53 8.62
CA ALA A 63 -8.92 -16.26 7.35
C ALA A 63 -10.12 -15.86 6.51
N VAL A 64 -9.87 -15.38 5.31
CA VAL A 64 -10.89 -14.96 4.34
C VAL A 64 -10.59 -15.57 2.99
N ASN A 65 -11.58 -16.20 2.35
CA ASN A 65 -11.44 -16.86 1.04
C ASN A 65 -10.26 -17.85 0.97
N ASN A 66 -10.02 -18.60 2.07
CA ASN A 66 -8.89 -19.51 2.25
C ASN A 66 -7.50 -18.84 2.28
N ILE A 67 -7.43 -17.53 2.41
CA ILE A 67 -6.21 -16.77 2.60
C ILE A 67 -6.05 -16.49 4.09
N ARG A 68 -4.90 -16.84 4.66
CA ARG A 68 -4.55 -16.47 6.04
C ARG A 68 -4.06 -15.03 6.08
N ILE A 69 -4.83 -14.14 6.70
CA ILE A 69 -4.46 -12.74 6.90
C ILE A 69 -3.80 -12.59 8.26
N ILE A 70 -2.69 -11.86 8.32
CA ILE A 70 -1.97 -11.51 9.53
C ILE A 70 -1.79 -10.01 9.56
N GLY A 71 -2.46 -9.32 10.49
CA GLY A 71 -2.30 -7.88 10.72
C GLY A 71 -1.23 -7.62 11.78
N LEU A 72 -0.20 -6.87 11.42
CA LEU A 72 0.91 -6.47 12.29
C LEU A 72 0.97 -4.95 12.38
N GLN A 73 0.74 -4.41 13.58
CA GLN A 73 1.03 -3.01 13.86
C GLN A 73 2.47 -2.91 14.35
N ARG A 74 3.35 -2.35 13.52
CA ARG A 74 4.80 -2.25 13.78
C ARG A 74 5.30 -0.85 13.45
N PRO A 75 5.17 0.11 14.39
CA PRO A 75 5.63 1.48 14.18
C PRO A 75 7.10 1.56 13.81
N ILE A 76 7.43 2.26 12.74
CA ILE A 76 8.81 2.49 12.27
C ILE A 76 9.21 3.93 12.58
N LYS A 77 10.19 4.08 13.49
CA LYS A 77 10.74 5.36 13.95
C LYS A 77 12.26 5.40 13.86
N SER A 78 12.91 4.28 13.52
CA SER A 78 14.35 4.12 13.46
C SER A 78 14.76 3.03 12.47
N GLU A 79 16.04 2.93 12.17
CA GLU A 79 16.62 1.80 11.42
C GLU A 79 16.45 0.48 12.18
N ASP A 80 16.63 0.49 13.49
CA ASP A 80 16.48 -0.71 14.33
C ASP A 80 15.06 -1.29 14.26
N ASP A 81 14.02 -0.45 14.16
CA ASP A 81 12.65 -0.92 13.99
C ASP A 81 12.49 -1.70 12.69
N TRP A 82 13.14 -1.26 11.60
CA TRP A 82 13.18 -1.99 10.34
C TRP A 82 13.85 -3.34 10.48
N LEU A 83 15.04 -3.38 11.11
CA LEU A 83 15.79 -4.62 11.29
C LEU A 83 15.02 -5.61 12.15
N ASN A 84 14.40 -5.15 13.24
CA ASN A 84 13.57 -5.97 14.11
C ASN A 84 12.36 -6.54 13.38
N LEU A 85 11.66 -5.71 12.57
CA LEU A 85 10.51 -6.16 11.79
C LEU A 85 10.91 -7.23 10.75
N ILE A 86 11.99 -7.01 10.02
CA ILE A 86 12.44 -7.97 9.00
C ILE A 86 12.84 -9.30 9.65
N ASN A 87 13.56 -9.27 10.79
CA ASN A 87 13.90 -10.46 11.54
C ASN A 87 12.66 -11.19 12.06
N GLU A 88 11.69 -10.46 12.65
CA GLU A 88 10.41 -11.04 13.09
C GLU A 88 9.69 -11.74 11.94
N LEU A 89 9.62 -11.10 10.78
CA LEU A 89 8.98 -11.68 9.61
C LEU A 89 9.69 -12.96 9.14
N ALA A 90 11.02 -12.93 9.08
CA ALA A 90 11.82 -14.08 8.67
C ALA A 90 11.67 -15.27 9.62
N GLU A 91 11.65 -15.02 10.93
CA GLU A 91 11.59 -16.07 11.94
C GLU A 91 10.18 -16.66 12.14
N THR A 92 9.13 -15.83 12.03
CA THR A 92 7.81 -16.23 12.52
C THR A 92 6.74 -16.34 11.43
N GLN A 93 6.89 -15.64 10.31
CA GLN A 93 5.81 -15.47 9.35
C GLN A 93 6.11 -16.04 7.97
N ILE A 94 7.38 -16.16 7.62
CA ILE A 94 7.79 -16.61 6.30
C ILE A 94 8.05 -18.13 6.33
N ASN A 95 7.30 -18.86 5.50
CA ASN A 95 7.52 -20.27 5.23
C ASN A 95 7.83 -20.42 3.74
N GLU A 96 8.88 -21.17 3.39
CA GLU A 96 9.32 -21.34 2.00
C GLU A 96 8.28 -22.03 1.09
N THR A 97 7.35 -22.78 1.66
CA THR A 97 6.32 -23.50 0.91
C THR A 97 5.12 -22.63 0.53
N ASP A 98 4.88 -21.54 1.26
CA ASP A 98 3.71 -20.70 1.08
C ASP A 98 3.91 -19.65 -0.02
N ASP A 99 2.83 -19.30 -0.71
CA ASP A 99 2.79 -18.10 -1.56
C ASP A 99 2.33 -16.90 -0.73
N ILE A 100 3.29 -16.04 -0.36
CA ILE A 100 3.11 -14.98 0.63
C ILE A 100 3.15 -13.62 -0.03
N ARG A 101 2.21 -12.73 0.35
CA ARG A 101 2.28 -11.30 0.03
C ARG A 101 2.42 -10.50 1.32
N LEU A 102 3.30 -9.52 1.27
CA LEU A 102 3.49 -8.54 2.34
C LEU A 102 3.04 -7.18 1.82
N VAL A 103 2.19 -6.50 2.56
CA VAL A 103 1.76 -5.13 2.27
C VAL A 103 2.17 -4.23 3.40
N PHE A 104 3.11 -3.33 3.13
CA PHE A 104 3.59 -2.33 4.08
C PHE A 104 2.87 -1.00 3.83
N SER A 105 2.12 -0.53 4.80
CA SER A 105 1.61 0.85 4.86
C SER A 105 2.62 1.72 5.60
N LEU A 106 3.36 2.55 4.86
CA LEU A 106 4.49 3.29 5.41
C LEU A 106 4.06 4.67 5.96
N PRO A 107 4.69 5.13 7.06
CA PRO A 107 4.56 6.51 7.51
C PRO A 107 5.21 7.48 6.51
N SER A 108 4.77 8.74 6.53
CA SER A 108 5.31 9.79 5.64
C SER A 108 6.83 9.98 5.76
N ALA A 109 7.38 9.71 6.93
CA ALA A 109 8.80 9.85 7.22
C ALA A 109 9.61 8.56 7.03
N ALA A 110 9.01 7.46 6.56
CA ALA A 110 9.68 6.15 6.47
C ALA A 110 11.00 6.20 5.72
N GLY A 111 11.07 7.00 4.66
CA GLY A 111 12.29 7.15 3.87
C GLY A 111 13.50 7.74 4.62
N LEU A 112 13.29 8.39 5.76
CA LEU A 112 14.38 8.91 6.60
C LEU A 112 15.15 7.76 7.28
N TYR A 113 14.50 6.64 7.52
CA TYR A 113 15.05 5.48 8.24
C TYR A 113 15.42 4.32 7.31
N ILE A 114 15.27 4.49 6.00
CA ILE A 114 15.67 3.50 5.00
C ILE A 114 17.14 3.74 4.66
N THR A 115 18.02 2.95 5.26
CA THR A 115 19.46 2.92 5.00
C THR A 115 19.81 1.87 3.95
N GLU A 116 21.06 1.81 3.52
CA GLU A 116 21.54 0.77 2.61
C GLU A 116 21.41 -0.64 3.22
N SER A 117 21.61 -0.78 4.53
CA SER A 117 21.44 -2.04 5.24
C SER A 117 19.98 -2.50 5.17
N VAL A 118 19.04 -1.60 5.45
CA VAL A 118 17.60 -1.88 5.37
C VAL A 118 17.20 -2.25 3.95
N LEU A 119 17.66 -1.50 2.94
CA LEU A 119 17.36 -1.78 1.53
C LEU A 119 17.87 -3.14 1.07
N SER A 120 19.07 -3.53 1.50
CA SER A 120 19.64 -4.84 1.19
C SER A 120 18.77 -5.98 1.73
N LEU A 121 18.24 -5.82 2.93
CA LEU A 121 17.31 -6.79 3.52
C LEU A 121 15.93 -6.78 2.85
N MET A 122 15.40 -5.59 2.56
CA MET A 122 14.12 -5.46 1.86
C MET A 122 14.17 -6.08 0.45
N ALA A 123 15.32 -6.03 -0.22
CA ALA A 123 15.54 -6.63 -1.53
C ALA A 123 15.29 -8.16 -1.53
N LEU A 124 15.55 -8.85 -0.41
CA LEU A 124 15.27 -10.28 -0.26
C LEU A 124 13.77 -10.63 -0.31
N MET A 125 12.91 -9.65 -0.10
CA MET A 125 11.45 -9.82 -0.11
C MET A 125 10.80 -9.52 -1.47
N ASN A 126 11.59 -9.39 -2.54
CA ASN A 126 11.12 -9.06 -3.88
C ASN A 126 10.17 -7.84 -3.88
N PRO A 127 10.69 -6.63 -3.58
CA PRO A 127 9.90 -5.44 -3.32
C PRO A 127 9.27 -4.86 -4.59
N THR A 128 8.08 -4.30 -4.43
CA THR A 128 7.42 -3.45 -5.41
C THR A 128 7.01 -2.16 -4.71
N PRO A 129 7.74 -1.06 -4.87
CA PRO A 129 7.33 0.25 -4.38
C PRO A 129 6.04 0.71 -5.05
N ILE A 130 5.12 1.26 -4.25
CA ILE A 130 3.91 1.92 -4.70
C ILE A 130 3.94 3.35 -4.14
N TRP A 131 4.19 4.31 -5.01
CA TRP A 131 4.24 5.72 -4.63
C TRP A 131 2.89 6.37 -4.82
N VAL A 132 2.25 6.78 -3.73
CA VAL A 132 1.00 7.53 -3.76
C VAL A 132 1.33 9.00 -3.98
N MET A 133 1.09 9.48 -5.19
CA MET A 133 1.47 10.81 -5.63
C MET A 133 0.59 11.90 -5.02
N GLY A 134 1.20 12.89 -4.41
CA GLY A 134 0.58 14.15 -4.01
C GLY A 134 0.56 15.17 -5.15
N ILE A 135 -0.27 16.21 -5.00
CA ILE A 135 -0.40 17.29 -6.01
C ILE A 135 0.75 18.32 -5.94
N ASP A 136 1.56 18.31 -4.88
CA ASP A 136 2.61 19.29 -4.65
C ASP A 136 3.94 18.83 -5.26
N ALA A 137 4.81 19.78 -5.58
CA ALA A 137 6.15 19.51 -6.06
C ALA A 137 6.98 18.65 -5.10
N SER A 138 6.73 18.74 -3.79
CA SER A 138 7.43 17.93 -2.78
C SER A 138 7.29 16.43 -3.03
N SER A 139 6.13 15.96 -3.48
CA SER A 139 5.88 14.55 -3.74
C SER A 139 6.76 14.01 -4.87
N THR A 140 6.84 14.77 -5.97
CA THR A 140 7.69 14.45 -7.11
C THR A 140 9.16 14.46 -6.73
N ASN A 141 9.61 15.52 -6.03
CA ASN A 141 11.01 15.68 -5.63
C ASN A 141 11.47 14.60 -4.65
N GLN A 142 10.60 14.17 -3.73
CA GLN A 142 10.93 13.10 -2.80
C GLN A 142 11.02 11.74 -3.51
N LEU A 143 10.14 11.44 -4.45
CA LEU A 143 10.27 10.22 -5.26
C LEU A 143 11.59 10.23 -6.03
N GLU A 144 11.92 11.34 -6.70
CA GLU A 144 13.19 11.49 -7.43
C GLU A 144 14.41 11.27 -6.54
N ALA A 145 14.41 11.88 -5.35
CA ALA A 145 15.50 11.71 -4.37
C ALA A 145 15.62 10.26 -3.89
N ARG A 146 14.53 9.54 -3.69
CA ARG A 146 14.56 8.12 -3.29
C ARG A 146 15.06 7.21 -4.40
N VAL A 147 14.58 7.41 -5.60
CA VAL A 147 15.07 6.67 -6.78
C VAL A 147 16.57 6.90 -6.98
N GLY A 148 17.02 8.17 -6.89
CA GLY A 148 18.44 8.51 -7.00
C GLY A 148 19.33 7.92 -5.91
N LYS A 149 18.80 7.82 -4.66
CA LYS A 149 19.52 7.22 -3.53
C LYS A 149 19.64 5.69 -3.64
N SER A 150 18.63 5.03 -4.22
CA SER A 150 18.53 3.56 -4.18
C SER A 150 17.94 3.00 -5.49
N PRO A 151 18.62 3.18 -6.63
CA PRO A 151 18.09 2.81 -7.96
C PRO A 151 17.68 1.34 -8.04
N MET A 152 18.45 0.45 -7.42
CA MET A 152 18.19 -1.00 -7.44
C MET A 152 16.85 -1.36 -6.77
N PHE A 153 16.53 -0.73 -5.63
CA PHE A 153 15.25 -0.96 -4.95
C PHE A 153 14.07 -0.40 -5.75
N TYR A 154 14.27 0.73 -6.45
CA TYR A 154 13.27 1.42 -7.24
C TYR A 154 13.31 1.07 -8.73
N GLN A 155 13.93 -0.06 -9.11
CA GLN A 155 14.01 -0.48 -10.51
C GLN A 155 12.63 -0.76 -11.14
N ASN A 156 11.68 -1.23 -10.33
CA ASN A 156 10.29 -1.40 -10.74
C ASN A 156 9.36 -0.78 -9.70
N GLY A 157 8.14 -0.44 -10.10
CA GLY A 157 7.17 0.12 -9.15
C GLY A 157 5.91 0.65 -9.82
N VAL A 158 5.09 1.29 -9.00
CA VAL A 158 3.84 1.91 -9.43
C VAL A 158 3.73 3.31 -8.86
N VAL A 159 3.44 4.29 -9.71
CA VAL A 159 2.94 5.59 -9.27
C VAL A 159 1.42 5.55 -9.29
N LEU A 160 0.81 5.89 -8.17
CA LEU A 160 -0.63 5.90 -8.03
C LEU A 160 -1.14 7.33 -7.84
N ILE A 161 -1.85 7.82 -8.84
CA ILE A 161 -2.47 9.14 -8.88
C ILE A 161 -3.80 9.07 -8.15
N ASN A 162 -3.87 9.62 -6.94
CA ASN A 162 -5.10 9.58 -6.13
C ASN A 162 -6.01 10.77 -6.47
N LEU A 163 -7.01 10.54 -7.29
CA LEU A 163 -7.95 11.56 -7.76
C LEU A 163 -8.86 12.16 -6.66
N LYS A 164 -8.78 11.65 -5.41
CA LYS A 164 -9.36 12.35 -4.24
C LYS A 164 -8.83 13.76 -4.08
N HIS A 165 -7.60 14.03 -4.52
CA HIS A 165 -6.94 15.32 -4.38
C HIS A 165 -7.14 16.25 -5.58
N GLY A 166 -7.84 15.81 -6.61
CA GLY A 166 -8.12 16.61 -7.80
C GLY A 166 -8.27 15.76 -9.05
N THR A 167 -8.37 16.41 -10.18
CA THR A 167 -8.34 15.74 -11.49
C THR A 167 -6.90 15.40 -11.86
N ALA A 168 -6.70 14.57 -12.90
CA ALA A 168 -5.36 14.27 -13.44
C ALA A 168 -4.54 15.55 -13.71
N LYS A 169 -5.19 16.63 -14.18
CA LYS A 169 -4.52 17.93 -14.42
C LYS A 169 -3.97 18.60 -13.16
N SER A 170 -4.41 18.20 -11.98
CA SER A 170 -3.92 18.75 -10.71
C SER A 170 -2.52 18.25 -10.36
N PHE A 171 -2.03 17.21 -11.02
CA PHE A 171 -0.72 16.60 -10.78
C PHE A 171 0.35 17.14 -11.75
N GLU A 172 0.29 18.44 -12.09
CA GLU A 172 1.15 19.04 -13.10
C GLU A 172 2.66 18.96 -12.78
N PHE A 173 3.04 18.97 -11.50
CA PHE A 173 4.44 18.79 -11.10
C PHE A 173 4.96 17.41 -11.46
N TRP A 174 4.14 16.39 -11.30
CA TRP A 174 4.44 15.04 -11.75
C TRP A 174 4.47 14.94 -13.27
N ASP A 175 3.42 15.43 -13.94
CA ASP A 175 3.27 15.34 -15.40
C ASP A 175 4.41 15.97 -16.17
N LYS A 176 4.94 17.10 -15.66
CA LYS A 176 6.03 17.85 -16.30
C LYS A 176 7.43 17.38 -15.88
N SER A 177 7.53 16.45 -14.90
CA SER A 177 8.81 16.06 -14.29
C SER A 177 9.67 15.21 -15.22
N SER A 178 11.00 15.35 -15.05
CA SER A 178 11.99 14.46 -15.67
C SER A 178 11.89 13.04 -15.13
N ILE A 179 11.67 12.90 -13.81
CA ILE A 179 11.61 11.60 -13.17
C ILE A 179 10.43 10.74 -13.70
N ARG A 180 9.27 11.33 -13.99
CA ARG A 180 8.17 10.61 -14.63
C ARG A 180 8.59 10.01 -15.97
N LYS A 181 9.25 10.81 -16.81
CA LYS A 181 9.74 10.34 -18.12
C LYS A 181 10.74 9.21 -17.97
N THR A 182 11.67 9.34 -17.04
CA THR A 182 12.68 8.31 -16.74
C THR A 182 12.02 7.00 -16.28
N LEU A 183 11.12 7.06 -15.29
CA LEU A 183 10.50 5.87 -14.71
C LEU A 183 9.58 5.14 -15.70
N LEU A 184 8.87 5.88 -16.55
CA LEU A 184 7.90 5.32 -17.50
C LEU A 184 8.51 5.04 -18.90
N SER A 185 9.80 5.30 -19.11
CA SER A 185 10.46 5.05 -20.43
C SER A 185 10.56 3.55 -20.77
N GLY A 186 10.63 2.70 -19.74
CA GLY A 186 10.86 1.26 -19.91
C GLY A 186 12.29 0.86 -20.26
N GLU A 187 13.26 1.81 -20.24
CA GLU A 187 14.67 1.55 -20.54
C GLU A 187 15.39 0.94 -19.32
N ASP A 188 15.58 1.74 -18.26
CA ASP A 188 16.27 1.32 -17.03
C ASP A 188 15.30 0.97 -15.91
N TYR A 189 14.06 1.40 -16.01
CA TYR A 189 13.01 1.26 -15.00
C TYR A 189 11.75 0.63 -15.58
N ALA A 190 11.09 -0.21 -14.79
CA ALA A 190 9.83 -0.87 -15.12
C ALA A 190 8.69 -0.36 -14.23
N TRP A 191 8.36 0.92 -14.38
CA TRP A 191 7.27 1.54 -13.63
C TRP A 191 6.01 1.66 -14.45
N SER A 192 4.88 1.61 -13.77
CA SER A 192 3.56 1.92 -14.33
C SER A 192 2.91 3.07 -13.56
N GLU A 193 1.98 3.75 -14.22
CA GLU A 193 1.15 4.80 -13.64
C GLU A 193 -0.29 4.34 -13.65
N LEU A 194 -0.96 4.45 -12.51
CA LEU A 194 -2.36 4.09 -12.33
C LEU A 194 -3.12 5.24 -11.67
N GLU A 195 -4.38 5.41 -12.04
CA GLU A 195 -5.28 6.35 -11.40
C GLU A 195 -6.20 5.62 -10.40
N LEU A 196 -6.29 6.16 -9.19
CA LEU A 196 -7.27 5.74 -8.21
C LEU A 196 -8.43 6.73 -8.21
N PRO A 197 -9.63 6.33 -8.64
CA PRO A 197 -10.78 7.22 -8.68
C PRO A 197 -11.12 7.82 -7.31
N ALA A 198 -11.68 9.02 -7.29
CA ALA A 198 -12.11 9.65 -6.05
C ALA A 198 -13.36 8.95 -5.51
N MET A 199 -13.26 8.44 -4.28
CA MET A 199 -14.44 7.97 -3.57
C MET A 199 -15.32 9.14 -3.11
N MET A 200 -16.63 8.98 -3.17
CA MET A 200 -17.55 9.97 -2.62
C MET A 200 -17.28 10.20 -1.13
N PRO A 201 -17.19 11.46 -0.65
CA PRO A 201 -16.83 11.76 0.73
C PRO A 201 -17.68 11.03 1.77
N ARG A 202 -18.98 10.94 1.55
CA ARG A 202 -19.87 10.22 2.46
C ARG A 202 -19.59 8.72 2.54
N ALA A 203 -19.23 8.10 1.41
CA ALA A 203 -18.85 6.69 1.38
C ALA A 203 -17.52 6.46 2.12
N ALA A 204 -16.53 7.34 1.88
CA ALA A 204 -15.27 7.28 2.56
C ALA A 204 -15.40 7.42 4.09
N GLU A 205 -16.28 8.34 4.55
CA GLU A 205 -16.59 8.53 5.97
C GLU A 205 -17.21 7.28 6.60
N LEU A 206 -18.17 6.64 5.92
CA LEU A 206 -18.85 5.45 6.42
C LEU A 206 -17.95 4.20 6.41
N ILE A 207 -17.07 4.06 5.44
CA ILE A 207 -16.11 2.96 5.37
C ILE A 207 -15.05 3.14 6.47
N GLY A 208 -14.58 4.38 6.70
CA GLY A 208 -13.55 4.66 7.69
C GLY A 208 -12.31 3.79 7.49
N SER A 209 -11.88 3.08 8.55
CA SER A 209 -10.75 2.14 8.54
C SER A 209 -11.14 0.68 8.31
N MET A 210 -12.42 0.38 8.08
CA MET A 210 -12.88 -1.00 7.87
C MET A 210 -12.21 -1.65 6.65
N PRO A 211 -11.88 -2.95 6.71
CA PRO A 211 -11.49 -3.73 5.53
C PRO A 211 -12.58 -3.67 4.46
N LEU A 212 -12.18 -3.48 3.20
CA LEU A 212 -13.16 -3.29 2.13
C LEU A 212 -14.01 -4.54 1.88
N HIS A 213 -13.42 -5.74 2.02
CA HIS A 213 -14.15 -7.00 1.89
C HIS A 213 -15.30 -7.11 2.92
N THR A 214 -15.11 -6.60 4.14
CA THR A 214 -16.19 -6.62 5.17
C THR A 214 -17.32 -5.65 4.85
N VAL A 215 -17.02 -4.56 4.14
CA VAL A 215 -18.04 -3.60 3.66
C VAL A 215 -18.85 -4.21 2.51
N ILE A 216 -18.22 -5.03 1.69
CA ILE A 216 -18.84 -5.66 0.53
C ILE A 216 -19.70 -6.87 0.94
N ASP A 217 -19.32 -7.60 1.98
CA ASP A 217 -20.06 -8.78 2.47
C ASP A 217 -21.49 -8.41 2.89
N LYS A 218 -22.46 -9.09 2.28
CA LYS A 218 -23.89 -8.89 2.53
C LYS A 218 -24.30 -9.13 3.97
N GLY A 219 -23.67 -10.09 4.62
CA GLY A 219 -23.96 -10.45 6.01
C GLY A 219 -23.59 -9.35 6.99
N ASN A 220 -22.50 -8.66 6.76
CA ASN A 220 -21.98 -7.63 7.65
C ASN A 220 -22.68 -6.27 7.48
N LEU A 221 -23.28 -6.00 6.33
CA LEU A 221 -23.90 -4.73 6.02
C LEU A 221 -25.21 -4.47 6.80
N GLN A 222 -25.94 -5.53 7.16
CA GLN A 222 -27.17 -5.39 7.96
C GLN A 222 -26.88 -4.95 9.40
N GLY A 223 -25.68 -5.26 9.92
CA GLY A 223 -25.27 -4.87 11.27
C GLY A 223 -24.50 -3.54 11.35
N SER A 224 -23.85 -3.10 10.26
CA SER A 224 -22.99 -1.92 10.26
C SER A 224 -23.68 -0.61 9.88
N GLY A 225 -24.93 -0.65 9.42
CA GLY A 225 -25.66 0.54 8.96
C GLY A 225 -25.11 1.16 7.67
N VAL A 226 -24.21 0.47 6.96
CA VAL A 226 -23.64 0.94 5.69
C VAL A 226 -24.69 0.86 4.60
N ALA A 227 -25.03 2.00 4.00
CA ALA A 227 -26.05 2.09 2.95
C ALA A 227 -25.62 1.32 1.68
N ILE A 228 -26.62 0.80 0.95
CA ILE A 228 -26.42 0.05 -0.32
C ILE A 228 -25.54 0.84 -1.31
N GLY A 229 -25.72 2.16 -1.42
CA GLY A 229 -24.89 3.02 -2.28
C GLY A 229 -23.42 3.05 -1.91
N THR A 230 -23.09 3.05 -0.61
CA THR A 230 -21.70 2.98 -0.12
C THR A 230 -21.04 1.66 -0.49
N ARG A 231 -21.82 0.58 -0.44
CA ARG A 231 -21.41 -0.75 -0.84
C ARG A 231 -21.09 -0.86 -2.33
N THR A 232 -21.97 -0.28 -3.18
CA THR A 232 -21.71 -0.24 -4.64
C THR A 232 -20.43 0.52 -4.95
N VAL A 233 -20.15 1.61 -4.23
CA VAL A 233 -18.90 2.35 -4.35
C VAL A 233 -17.71 1.49 -3.92
N ALA A 234 -17.79 0.80 -2.77
CA ALA A 234 -16.72 -0.08 -2.30
C ALA A 234 -16.41 -1.24 -3.28
N GLN A 235 -17.41 -1.72 -4.04
CA GLN A 235 -17.22 -2.74 -5.07
C GLN A 235 -16.51 -2.22 -6.33
N THR A 236 -16.42 -0.91 -6.50
CA THR A 236 -15.80 -0.28 -7.67
C THR A 236 -14.28 -0.09 -7.48
N TYR A 237 -13.79 -0.21 -6.26
CA TYR A 237 -12.36 -0.08 -5.87
C TYR A 237 -11.80 -1.43 -5.43
#